data_5d62843b10e08407a8478cdfe9aca52f
#
_entry.id   5d62843b10e08407a8478cdfe9aca52f
#
_cell.length_a   1.000
_cell.length_b   1.000
_cell.length_c   1.000
_cell.angle_alpha   90.00
_cell.angle_beta   90.00
_cell.angle_gamma   90.00
#
_symmetry.space_group_name_H-M   'P 1'
#
loop_
_entity.id
_entity.type
_entity.pdbx_description
1 polymer ?
#
loop_
_entity_poly.entity_id
_entity_poly.type
_entity_poly.pdbx_seq_one_letter_code
_entity_poly.pdbx_strand_id
1 'polypeptide(L)'
;VIPGMNANTIAVAVGYGRNEGLGITAAGVGQNVYPFASFNGTTIDYFAADVAVADQKKKQKIAQTQIHNSYEGRVEVVRETTLATFKQRPTEIKEFRDDLEEKYGKNANDWQKKNDYRAEGTLYGVHEQPGLKWGMNIDMNACFGCGACVVACHTENNVPVVGKSEVLRYHDMHWLRIDRYFVSD
;
A
#
# COMPACT_ATOMS: atom_id res chain seq x y z
N VAL A 1 6.50 5.80 -16.29
CA VAL A 1 7.21 4.61 -16.79
C VAL A 1 7.51 3.73 -15.57
N ILE A 2 7.13 2.47 -15.66
CA ILE A 2 7.38 1.49 -14.58
C ILE A 2 8.51 0.57 -15.04
N PRO A 3 9.55 0.33 -14.24
CA PRO A 3 10.59 -0.63 -14.55
C PRO A 3 10.02 -2.02 -14.90
N GLY A 4 10.57 -2.71 -15.87
CA GLY A 4 10.12 -4.02 -16.33
C GLY A 4 8.90 -4.03 -17.26
N MET A 5 8.29 -2.89 -17.52
CA MET A 5 7.18 -2.78 -18.48
C MET A 5 7.73 -2.75 -19.93
N ASN A 6 7.08 -3.48 -20.83
CA ASN A 6 7.45 -3.47 -22.25
C ASN A 6 7.32 -2.05 -22.81
N ALA A 7 8.34 -1.62 -23.58
CA ALA A 7 8.42 -0.26 -24.11
C ALA A 7 7.27 0.12 -25.08
N ASN A 8 6.69 -0.87 -25.74
CA ASN A 8 5.59 -0.68 -26.70
C ASN A 8 4.21 -0.97 -26.10
N THR A 9 4.12 -1.02 -24.77
CA THR A 9 2.87 -1.35 -24.08
C THR A 9 2.49 -0.21 -23.13
N ILE A 10 1.22 0.16 -23.15
CA ILE A 10 0.62 1.05 -22.15
C ILE A 10 -0.44 0.29 -21.37
N ALA A 11 -0.51 0.53 -20.07
CA ALA A 11 -1.56 -0.01 -19.22
C ALA A 11 -2.49 1.12 -18.78
N VAL A 12 -3.78 0.90 -18.93
CA VAL A 12 -4.80 1.87 -18.54
C VAL A 12 -5.79 1.17 -17.59
N ALA A 13 -6.01 1.77 -16.43
CA ALA A 13 -6.92 1.22 -15.45
C ALA A 13 -8.38 1.33 -15.92
N VAL A 14 -9.15 0.26 -15.72
CA VAL A 14 -10.59 0.22 -15.95
C VAL A 14 -11.36 0.75 -14.74
N GLY A 15 -12.66 1.06 -14.92
CA GLY A 15 -13.57 1.45 -13.83
C GLY A 15 -13.73 2.95 -13.61
N TYR A 16 -12.97 3.77 -14.32
CA TYR A 16 -13.10 5.23 -14.33
C TYR A 16 -14.13 5.75 -15.32
N GLY A 17 -14.42 7.06 -15.29
CA GLY A 17 -15.32 7.73 -16.22
C GLY A 17 -16.83 7.50 -15.93
N ARG A 18 -17.18 7.12 -14.72
CA ARG A 18 -18.57 7.02 -14.26
C ARG A 18 -19.05 8.38 -13.78
N ASN A 19 -20.27 8.74 -14.14
CA ASN A 19 -20.87 10.03 -13.78
C ASN A 19 -21.95 9.90 -12.71
N GLU A 20 -22.47 8.70 -12.49
CA GLU A 20 -23.60 8.46 -11.58
C GLU A 20 -23.26 7.36 -10.55
N GLY A 21 -23.88 7.45 -9.39
CA GLY A 21 -23.84 6.41 -8.35
C GLY A 21 -22.55 6.32 -7.53
N LEU A 22 -21.62 7.26 -7.63
CA LEU A 22 -20.29 7.17 -7.00
C LEU A 22 -19.97 8.28 -5.98
N GLY A 23 -20.91 9.07 -5.58
CA GLY A 23 -20.61 10.22 -4.70
C GLY A 23 -19.72 11.28 -5.36
N ILE A 24 -19.53 12.38 -4.66
CA ILE A 24 -18.92 13.62 -5.19
C ILE A 24 -17.41 13.51 -5.51
N THR A 25 -16.70 12.62 -4.85
CA THR A 25 -15.23 12.49 -5.01
C THR A 25 -14.83 11.69 -6.24
N ALA A 26 -15.69 10.81 -6.74
CA ALA A 26 -15.39 9.89 -7.83
C ALA A 26 -16.22 10.17 -9.10
N ALA A 27 -17.32 10.91 -9.00
CA ALA A 27 -18.14 11.25 -10.15
C ALA A 27 -17.37 12.08 -11.19
N GLY A 28 -17.41 11.66 -12.45
CA GLY A 28 -16.74 12.34 -13.55
C GLY A 28 -15.21 12.26 -13.56
N VAL A 29 -14.61 11.42 -12.71
CA VAL A 29 -13.16 11.26 -12.64
C VAL A 29 -12.68 10.25 -13.68
N GLY A 30 -11.69 10.66 -14.49
CA GLY A 30 -11.08 9.82 -15.53
C GLY A 30 -11.97 9.62 -16.74
N GLN A 31 -11.66 8.59 -17.52
CA GLN A 31 -12.36 8.25 -18.76
C GLN A 31 -12.73 6.76 -18.76
N ASN A 32 -13.83 6.46 -19.42
CA ASN A 32 -14.26 5.09 -19.63
C ASN A 32 -13.40 4.45 -20.74
N VAL A 33 -12.64 3.43 -20.38
CA VAL A 33 -11.76 2.70 -21.31
C VAL A 33 -12.32 1.34 -21.75
N TYR A 34 -13.51 0.95 -21.29
CA TYR A 34 -14.15 -0.28 -21.73
C TYR A 34 -14.41 -0.37 -23.27
N PRO A 35 -14.57 0.73 -24.01
CA PRO A 35 -14.65 0.64 -25.47
C PRO A 35 -13.43 0.03 -26.17
N PHE A 36 -12.29 -0.04 -25.48
CA PHE A 36 -11.10 -0.74 -26.00
C PHE A 36 -11.10 -2.25 -25.71
N ALA A 37 -12.00 -2.72 -24.86
CA ALA A 37 -12.17 -4.14 -24.63
C ALA A 37 -13.07 -4.75 -25.71
N SER A 38 -12.82 -5.99 -26.06
CA SER A 38 -13.60 -6.73 -27.04
C SER A 38 -14.08 -8.05 -26.45
N PHE A 39 -15.16 -8.62 -27.02
CA PHE A 39 -15.66 -9.92 -26.66
C PHE A 39 -15.39 -10.90 -27.81
N ASN A 40 -14.62 -11.96 -27.55
CA ASN A 40 -14.23 -12.94 -28.55
C ASN A 40 -15.23 -14.11 -28.70
N GLY A 41 -16.39 -14.03 -28.05
CA GLY A 41 -17.40 -15.08 -28.02
C GLY A 41 -17.36 -15.98 -26.77
N THR A 42 -16.28 -15.94 -26.02
CA THR A 42 -16.09 -16.74 -24.80
C THR A 42 -15.65 -15.89 -23.60
N THR A 43 -14.71 -15.00 -23.83
CA THR A 43 -14.11 -14.14 -22.80
C THR A 43 -14.06 -12.69 -23.26
N ILE A 44 -13.89 -11.79 -22.32
CA ILE A 44 -13.59 -10.38 -22.62
C ILE A 44 -12.07 -10.23 -22.71
N ASP A 45 -11.62 -9.70 -23.85
CA ASP A 45 -10.23 -9.36 -24.09
C ASP A 45 -9.98 -7.90 -23.65
N TYR A 46 -9.20 -7.74 -22.61
CA TYR A 46 -8.76 -6.43 -22.11
C TYR A 46 -7.44 -6.00 -22.79
N PHE A 47 -7.39 -6.19 -24.10
CA PHE A 47 -6.24 -5.88 -24.93
C PHE A 47 -6.70 -5.23 -26.23
N ALA A 48 -6.01 -4.20 -26.65
CA ALA A 48 -6.19 -3.58 -27.96
C ALA A 48 -4.83 -3.36 -28.60
N ALA A 49 -4.66 -3.84 -29.84
CA ALA A 49 -3.47 -3.63 -30.63
C ALA A 49 -3.57 -2.32 -31.45
N ASP A 50 -2.44 -1.86 -31.94
CA ASP A 50 -2.34 -0.74 -32.88
C ASP A 50 -2.97 0.56 -32.40
N VAL A 51 -2.89 0.81 -31.08
CA VAL A 51 -3.40 2.04 -30.48
C VAL A 51 -2.47 3.21 -30.78
N ALA A 52 -3.06 4.35 -31.15
CA ALA A 52 -2.33 5.60 -31.35
C ALA A 52 -2.28 6.40 -30.04
N VAL A 53 -1.11 6.91 -29.71
CA VAL A 53 -0.91 7.78 -28.55
C VAL A 53 -0.56 9.18 -29.03
N ALA A 54 -1.37 10.18 -28.65
CA ALA A 54 -1.14 11.58 -28.99
C ALA A 54 -0.85 12.40 -27.73
N ASP A 55 0.25 13.15 -27.74
CA ASP A 55 0.58 14.08 -26.67
C ASP A 55 -0.29 15.34 -26.75
N GLN A 56 -1.13 15.56 -25.76
CA GLN A 56 -2.01 16.73 -25.66
C GLN A 56 -1.29 18.01 -25.23
N LYS A 57 0.02 17.95 -24.94
CA LYS A 57 0.82 19.09 -24.44
C LYS A 57 0.27 19.73 -23.15
N LYS A 58 -0.56 19.01 -22.43
CA LYS A 58 -1.14 19.44 -21.15
C LYS A 58 -0.45 18.74 -19.99
N LYS A 59 0.00 19.51 -19.02
CA LYS A 59 0.50 18.97 -17.77
C LYS A 59 -0.62 18.85 -16.74
N GLN A 60 -0.69 17.71 -16.07
CA GLN A 60 -1.64 17.50 -15.00
C GLN A 60 -0.93 16.95 -13.76
N LYS A 61 -1.25 17.52 -12.60
CA LYS A 61 -0.74 16.99 -11.34
C LYS A 61 -1.33 15.61 -11.06
N ILE A 62 -0.47 14.70 -10.65
CA ILE A 62 -0.84 13.34 -10.24
C ILE A 62 -0.80 13.29 -8.72
N ALA A 63 -1.90 12.86 -8.10
CA ALA A 63 -1.94 12.57 -6.69
C ALA A 63 -1.41 11.15 -6.43
N GLN A 64 -0.57 11.01 -5.43
CA GLN A 64 0.03 9.73 -5.03
C GLN A 64 -0.18 9.53 -3.53
N THR A 65 -0.70 8.38 -3.15
CA THR A 65 -0.79 7.95 -1.75
C THR A 65 0.48 7.28 -1.27
N GLN A 66 1.24 6.65 -2.19
CA GLN A 66 2.54 6.06 -1.93
C GLN A 66 3.62 6.92 -2.58
N ILE A 67 4.52 7.49 -1.77
CA ILE A 67 5.63 8.34 -2.23
C ILE A 67 6.99 7.64 -2.18
N HIS A 68 7.13 6.59 -1.39
CA HIS A 68 8.34 5.76 -1.33
C HIS A 68 8.15 4.50 -2.18
N ASN A 69 9.05 4.27 -3.13
CA ASN A 69 8.95 3.16 -4.08
C ASN A 69 9.97 2.04 -3.81
N SER A 70 10.89 2.23 -2.87
CA SER A 70 11.88 1.24 -2.46
C SER A 70 12.03 1.24 -0.95
N TYR A 71 12.31 0.07 -0.38
CA TYR A 71 12.69 -0.10 1.02
C TYR A 71 14.18 -0.46 1.19
N GLU A 72 14.97 -0.41 0.12
CA GLU A 72 16.39 -0.70 0.17
C GLU A 72 17.10 0.06 1.29
N GLY A 73 17.88 -0.66 2.07
CA GLY A 73 18.55 -0.10 3.25
C GLY A 73 17.63 0.17 4.45
N ARG A 74 16.34 -0.15 4.37
CA ARG A 74 15.35 0.02 5.45
C ARG A 74 14.78 -1.32 5.87
N VAL A 75 15.62 -2.19 6.36
CA VAL A 75 15.25 -3.56 6.77
C VAL A 75 14.21 -3.60 7.89
N GLU A 76 14.05 -2.53 8.63
CA GLU A 76 13.04 -2.36 9.67
C GLU A 76 11.62 -2.16 9.13
N VAL A 77 11.46 -1.75 7.87
CA VAL A 77 10.17 -1.50 7.24
C VAL A 77 9.53 -2.80 6.74
N VAL A 78 10.34 -3.65 6.08
CA VAL A 78 9.91 -4.93 5.53
C VAL A 78 10.88 -6.01 5.97
N ARG A 79 10.36 -7.07 6.58
CA ARG A 79 11.12 -8.26 6.96
C ARG A 79 10.71 -9.43 6.09
N GLU A 80 11.72 -10.07 5.54
CA GLU A 80 11.56 -11.27 4.72
C GLU A 80 12.31 -12.43 5.36
N THR A 81 11.72 -13.61 5.29
CA THR A 81 12.35 -14.85 5.72
C THR A 81 11.87 -16.01 4.85
N THR A 82 12.63 -17.07 4.78
CA THR A 82 12.19 -18.28 4.09
C THR A 82 11.35 -19.15 5.02
N LEU A 83 10.47 -19.99 4.44
CA LEU A 83 9.71 -20.94 5.23
C LEU A 83 10.62 -21.91 6.01
N ALA A 84 11.77 -22.28 5.45
CA ALA A 84 12.75 -23.15 6.10
C ALA A 84 13.32 -22.46 7.34
N THR A 85 13.76 -21.22 7.22
CA THR A 85 14.27 -20.41 8.34
C THR A 85 13.20 -20.20 9.40
N PHE A 86 11.98 -19.83 8.99
CA PHE A 86 10.88 -19.65 9.92
C PHE A 86 10.53 -20.90 10.73
N LYS A 87 10.59 -22.10 10.10
CA LYS A 87 10.38 -23.36 10.82
C LYS A 87 11.48 -23.68 11.83
N GLN A 88 12.71 -23.30 11.52
CA GLN A 88 13.87 -23.52 12.41
C GLN A 88 13.94 -22.47 13.53
N ARG A 89 13.59 -21.24 13.23
CA ARG A 89 13.69 -20.09 14.15
C ARG A 89 12.40 -19.25 14.09
N PRO A 90 11.29 -19.73 14.64
CA PRO A 90 10.01 -19.02 14.58
C PRO A 90 10.01 -17.68 15.33
N THR A 91 10.99 -17.47 16.21
CA THR A 91 11.16 -16.23 16.98
C THR A 91 12.05 -15.18 16.30
N GLU A 92 12.64 -15.48 15.13
CA GLU A 92 13.58 -14.61 14.44
C GLU A 92 13.07 -13.17 14.25
N ILE A 93 11.79 -13.00 13.89
CA ILE A 93 11.19 -11.67 13.73
C ILE A 93 11.10 -10.92 15.06
N LYS A 94 10.81 -11.62 16.16
CA LYS A 94 10.78 -11.03 17.50
C LYS A 94 12.19 -10.65 17.97
N GLU A 95 13.14 -11.56 17.83
CA GLU A 95 14.56 -11.31 18.16
C GLU A 95 15.09 -10.08 17.44
N PHE A 96 14.76 -9.92 16.16
CA PHE A 96 15.11 -8.72 15.42
C PHE A 96 14.49 -7.43 15.98
N ARG A 97 13.25 -7.47 16.44
CA ARG A 97 12.63 -6.31 17.10
C ARG A 97 13.36 -5.96 18.39
N ASP A 98 13.69 -6.96 19.17
CA ASP A 98 14.44 -6.81 20.41
C ASP A 98 15.83 -6.23 20.13
N ASP A 99 16.51 -6.66 19.08
CA ASP A 99 17.79 -6.11 18.61
C ASP A 99 17.65 -4.65 18.13
N LEU A 100 16.59 -4.31 17.42
CA LEU A 100 16.32 -2.94 17.02
C LEU A 100 16.05 -2.03 18.23
N GLU A 101 15.27 -2.50 19.17
CA GLU A 101 15.00 -1.77 20.41
C GLU A 101 16.31 -1.58 21.21
N GLU A 102 17.15 -2.60 21.26
CA GLU A 102 18.48 -2.52 21.87
C GLU A 102 19.38 -1.52 21.14
N LYS A 103 19.43 -1.59 19.82
CA LYS A 103 20.30 -0.74 18.99
C LYS A 103 19.87 0.73 19.00
N TYR A 104 18.60 1.00 18.82
CA TYR A 104 18.07 2.36 18.70
C TYR A 104 17.62 2.94 20.04
N GLY A 105 17.14 2.12 20.95
CA GLY A 105 16.75 2.53 22.30
C GLY A 105 17.95 2.90 23.18
N LYS A 106 19.10 2.24 22.98
CA LYS A 106 20.32 2.48 23.78
C LYS A 106 21.16 3.67 23.31
N ASN A 107 20.97 4.14 22.05
CA ASN A 107 21.86 5.12 21.44
C ASN A 107 21.30 6.56 21.39
N ALA A 108 20.08 6.78 21.80
CA ALA A 108 19.46 8.06 21.54
C ALA A 108 19.78 9.14 22.59
N ASN A 109 19.91 8.84 23.87
CA ASN A 109 20.36 9.75 24.96
C ASN A 109 20.50 8.97 26.28
N ASP A 110 21.27 9.52 27.25
CA ASP A 110 21.52 8.84 28.53
C ASP A 110 20.28 8.56 29.39
N TRP A 111 19.21 9.32 29.20
CA TRP A 111 17.93 9.06 29.89
C TRP A 111 17.19 7.84 29.35
N GLN A 112 17.37 7.49 28.08
CA GLN A 112 16.77 6.31 27.45
C GLN A 112 17.45 5.00 27.88
N LYS A 113 18.68 5.07 28.37
CA LYS A 113 19.38 3.88 28.93
C LYS A 113 18.77 3.34 30.19
N LYS A 114 17.96 4.14 30.91
CA LYS A 114 17.37 3.77 32.21
C LYS A 114 15.92 3.34 32.11
N ASN A 115 15.25 3.65 31.00
CA ASN A 115 13.81 3.60 30.91
C ASN A 115 13.38 2.65 29.79
N ASP A 116 12.37 1.86 30.05
CA ASP A 116 11.77 1.01 29.01
C ASP A 116 11.12 1.92 27.97
N TYR A 117 11.66 1.91 26.75
CA TYR A 117 11.12 2.67 25.62
C TYR A 117 9.61 2.45 25.42
N ARG A 118 9.12 1.24 25.69
CA ARG A 118 7.69 0.91 25.58
C ARG A 118 6.85 1.58 26.66
N ALA A 119 7.41 1.75 27.85
CA ALA A 119 6.71 2.36 28.96
C ALA A 119 6.85 3.89 28.98
N GLU A 120 8.02 4.41 28.61
CA GLU A 120 8.37 5.82 28.83
C GLU A 120 8.64 6.59 27.53
N GLY A 121 8.88 5.91 26.40
CA GLY A 121 9.10 6.53 25.08
C GLY A 121 7.81 6.86 24.32
N THR A 122 6.64 6.69 24.95
CA THR A 122 5.35 6.97 24.33
C THR A 122 4.58 8.03 25.09
N LEU A 123 3.79 8.83 24.38
CA LEU A 123 2.88 9.82 24.96
C LEU A 123 1.68 9.17 25.68
N TYR A 124 1.43 7.90 25.42
CA TYR A 124 0.29 7.17 25.93
C TYR A 124 0.77 6.05 26.83
N GLY A 125 0.17 5.92 28.00
CA GLY A 125 0.43 4.78 28.89
C GLY A 125 0.06 3.44 28.23
N VAL A 126 0.68 2.38 28.71
CA VAL A 126 0.33 1.02 28.27
C VAL A 126 -1.09 0.72 28.75
N HIS A 127 -1.99 0.49 27.79
CA HIS A 127 -3.34 0.02 28.07
C HIS A 127 -3.35 -1.50 28.10
N GLU A 128 -3.75 -2.06 29.22
CA GLU A 128 -4.07 -3.46 29.27
C GLU A 128 -5.29 -3.74 28.39
N GLN A 129 -5.14 -4.67 27.47
CA GLN A 129 -6.22 -5.14 26.62
C GLN A 129 -6.57 -6.58 27.00
N PRO A 130 -7.41 -6.75 28.03
CA PRO A 130 -7.85 -8.09 28.41
C PRO A 130 -8.75 -8.68 27.31
N GLY A 131 -8.62 -9.97 27.09
CA GLY A 131 -9.43 -10.70 26.12
C GLY A 131 -8.72 -11.05 24.81
N LEU A 132 -9.50 -11.29 23.78
CA LEU A 132 -9.02 -11.75 22.49
C LEU A 132 -8.35 -10.60 21.71
N LYS A 133 -7.21 -10.91 21.12
CA LYS A 133 -6.53 -10.02 20.15
C LYS A 133 -6.67 -10.61 18.77
N TRP A 134 -7.02 -9.77 17.83
CA TRP A 134 -7.15 -10.15 16.43
C TRP A 134 -5.84 -9.90 15.68
N GLY A 135 -5.44 -10.87 14.88
CA GLY A 135 -4.33 -10.74 13.94
C GLY A 135 -4.82 -11.06 12.53
N MET A 136 -4.21 -10.43 11.53
CA MET A 136 -4.50 -10.68 10.13
C MET A 136 -3.29 -11.29 9.46
N ASN A 137 -3.49 -12.44 8.80
CA ASN A 137 -2.50 -13.06 7.94
C ASN A 137 -2.97 -12.94 6.49
N ILE A 138 -2.07 -12.53 5.61
CA ILE A 138 -2.34 -12.40 4.18
C ILE A 138 -1.43 -13.37 3.44
N ASP A 139 -2.04 -14.34 2.73
CA ASP A 139 -1.30 -15.20 1.82
C ASP A 139 -0.92 -14.41 0.57
N MET A 140 0.35 -14.00 0.49
CA MET A 140 0.85 -13.20 -0.63
C MET A 140 0.92 -13.98 -1.95
N ASN A 141 0.87 -15.31 -1.93
CA ASN A 141 0.76 -16.12 -3.15
C ASN A 141 -0.66 -16.13 -3.72
N ALA A 142 -1.66 -16.03 -2.86
CA ALA A 142 -3.07 -15.97 -3.26
C ALA A 142 -3.57 -14.52 -3.47
N CYS A 143 -2.90 -13.53 -2.89
CA CYS A 143 -3.31 -12.13 -2.97
C CYS A 143 -3.02 -11.55 -4.36
N PHE A 144 -4.05 -11.09 -5.06
CA PHE A 144 -3.92 -10.38 -6.34
C PHE A 144 -4.13 -8.86 -6.24
N GLY A 145 -4.16 -8.31 -5.03
CA GLY A 145 -4.20 -6.87 -4.82
C GLY A 145 -5.54 -6.20 -5.09
N CYS A 146 -6.67 -6.90 -4.94
CA CYS A 146 -8.00 -6.35 -5.24
C CYS A 146 -8.44 -5.18 -4.35
N GLY A 147 -7.79 -4.96 -3.20
CA GLY A 147 -8.10 -3.87 -2.27
C GLY A 147 -9.35 -4.07 -1.41
N ALA A 148 -10.02 -5.22 -1.46
CA ALA A 148 -11.24 -5.47 -0.68
C ALA A 148 -11.02 -5.33 0.84
N CYS A 149 -9.85 -5.77 1.35
CA CYS A 149 -9.47 -5.61 2.75
C CYS A 149 -9.29 -4.12 3.14
N VAL A 150 -8.75 -3.30 2.22
CA VAL A 150 -8.60 -1.85 2.41
C VAL A 150 -9.97 -1.19 2.48
N VAL A 151 -10.88 -1.52 1.56
CA VAL A 151 -12.25 -1.00 1.54
C VAL A 151 -13.01 -1.41 2.79
N ALA A 152 -12.90 -2.67 3.21
CA ALA A 152 -13.53 -3.16 4.44
C ALA A 152 -13.01 -2.41 5.67
N CYS A 153 -11.71 -2.18 5.76
CA CYS A 153 -11.11 -1.39 6.84
C CYS A 153 -11.63 0.05 6.85
N HIS A 154 -11.69 0.70 5.69
CA HIS A 154 -12.21 2.06 5.57
C HIS A 154 -13.68 2.15 5.97
N THR A 155 -14.49 1.18 5.58
CA THR A 155 -15.92 1.13 5.89
C THR A 155 -16.16 0.91 7.38
N GLU A 156 -15.48 -0.07 7.98
CA GLU A 156 -15.64 -0.41 9.39
C GLU A 156 -15.16 0.71 10.32
N ASN A 157 -14.07 1.34 9.98
CA ASN A 157 -13.45 2.38 10.81
C ASN A 157 -13.84 3.80 10.40
N ASN A 158 -14.80 3.96 9.50
CA ASN A 158 -15.27 5.25 9.01
C ASN A 158 -14.13 6.17 8.53
N VAL A 159 -13.17 5.59 7.81
CA VAL A 159 -12.04 6.34 7.25
C VAL A 159 -12.53 7.19 6.08
N PRO A 160 -12.27 8.51 6.07
CA PRO A 160 -12.82 9.39 5.04
C PRO A 160 -12.23 9.14 3.66
N VAL A 161 -13.06 9.22 2.62
CA VAL A 161 -12.64 9.26 1.23
C VAL A 161 -12.57 10.73 0.79
N VAL A 162 -11.36 11.23 0.57
CA VAL A 162 -11.09 12.67 0.44
C VAL A 162 -10.91 13.18 -1.00
N GLY A 163 -10.57 12.30 -1.94
CA GLY A 163 -10.36 12.66 -3.34
C GLY A 163 -9.01 13.32 -3.64
N LYS A 164 -8.79 13.60 -4.94
CA LYS A 164 -7.50 14.02 -5.49
C LYS A 164 -6.95 15.31 -4.86
N SER A 165 -7.80 16.31 -4.64
CA SER A 165 -7.36 17.62 -4.11
C SER A 165 -6.73 17.49 -2.71
N GLU A 166 -7.33 16.67 -1.88
CA GLU A 166 -6.87 16.47 -0.52
C GLU A 166 -5.65 15.54 -0.46
N VAL A 167 -5.61 14.52 -1.32
CA VAL A 167 -4.41 13.67 -1.46
C VAL A 167 -3.20 14.51 -1.89
N LEU A 168 -3.36 15.48 -2.78
CA LEU A 168 -2.30 16.42 -3.17
C LEU A 168 -1.81 17.32 -2.02
N ARG A 169 -2.59 17.41 -0.95
CA ARG A 169 -2.26 18.16 0.28
C ARG A 169 -1.81 17.27 1.42
N TYR A 170 -1.69 15.95 1.18
CA TYR A 170 -1.39 14.94 2.21
C TYR A 170 -2.44 14.85 3.32
N HIS A 171 -3.71 15.10 2.99
CA HIS A 171 -4.84 15.01 3.91
C HIS A 171 -5.60 13.68 3.79
N ASP A 172 -5.05 12.70 3.13
CA ASP A 172 -5.57 11.34 3.10
C ASP A 172 -5.17 10.54 4.34
N MET A 173 -6.04 9.63 4.76
CA MET A 173 -5.79 8.70 5.84
C MET A 173 -6.02 7.28 5.37
N HIS A 174 -5.10 6.40 5.72
CA HIS A 174 -5.22 4.97 5.49
C HIS A 174 -4.72 4.20 6.70
N TRP A 175 -5.59 3.41 7.31
CA TRP A 175 -5.19 2.49 8.37
C TRP A 175 -4.58 1.21 7.80
N LEU A 176 -5.04 0.82 6.62
CA LEU A 176 -4.53 -0.32 5.88
C LEU A 176 -4.31 0.09 4.42
N ARG A 177 -3.13 -0.21 3.89
CA ARG A 177 -2.77 0.06 2.49
C ARG A 177 -2.11 -1.16 1.86
N ILE A 178 -2.24 -1.23 0.55
CA ILE A 178 -1.41 -2.11 -0.28
C ILE A 178 -0.42 -1.20 -1.01
N ASP A 179 0.84 -1.27 -0.61
CA ASP A 179 1.92 -0.51 -1.21
C ASP A 179 2.81 -1.42 -2.06
N ARG A 180 3.39 -0.87 -3.11
CA ARG A 180 4.30 -1.58 -3.99
C ARG A 180 5.71 -1.03 -3.81
N TYR A 181 6.65 -1.93 -3.53
CA TYR A 181 8.06 -1.61 -3.45
C TYR A 181 8.82 -2.33 -4.56
N PHE A 182 9.76 -1.61 -5.16
CA PHE A 182 10.66 -2.18 -6.16
C PHE A 182 12.00 -2.46 -5.47
N VAL A 183 12.55 -3.63 -5.75
CA VAL A 183 13.87 -4.05 -5.31
C VAL A 183 14.70 -4.22 -6.57
N SER A 184 15.90 -3.63 -6.60
CA SER A 184 16.87 -3.88 -7.68
C SER A 184 17.67 -5.14 -7.33
N ASP A 185 17.79 -6.04 -8.29
CA ASP A 185 18.71 -7.20 -8.21
C ASP A 185 20.15 -6.76 -8.38
#